data_1b95313f6c534224fd73be1988fb0170
#
_entry.id   1b95313f6c534224fd73be1988fb0170
#
_cell.length_a   1.000
_cell.length_b   1.000
_cell.length_c   1.000
_cell.angle_alpha   90.00
_cell.angle_beta   90.00
_cell.angle_gamma   90.00
#
_symmetry.space_group_name_H-M   'P 1'
#
loop_
_entity.id
_entity.type
_entity.pdbx_description
1 polymer ?
#
loop_
_entity_poly.entity_id
_entity_poly.type
_entity_poly.pdbx_seq_one_letter_code
_entity_poly.pdbx_strand_id
1 'polypeptide(L)'
;IGMSFEDLRDKWMVIGTSSKRRNQYSPEPFKRKVVGKKGIGRFAVDKLGSKLILKTKQKESQKTLCIETDWSFYENLEGKQLEINFDGNQTFFTDVENKYWFEDTPDDSHGTYLEILLVSDVWTEKDIIRSYKELSKLISPEFKPQNPFQIKLNAPEYKEYINRTIESQIIEFATLDFDLGFNLENNTQEILKVEKGQLIKISVPCRPCGPIRLRLYYYDEKAKNKFRQASPEDRLDGIKVYRDGLIATPFAEYEDTRERQKDLFGIDKRRWSGFWERLSTRDLLGWIEISDERNPLIIDATNRQDFVDNEAWNELKKIVIEQITKIEEFIKKRKASESLNTKSTFVEAKEDLSLIRKELNKAVGFTDPDKLKETIEKVEKQIAKAQASVNKSFNDFKELEKEKKQQENLFFSLVSLQTYAGMLSHITRTSLGRIKRSAEFIHKWLPEPKYNQAYKDFSKEIFNEMNQLDSAVDFLLKYAKDDEYFEEINVKNTIEYIFNQIY
;
A
#
# COMPACT_ATOMS: atom_id res chain seq x y z
N ILE A 1 -2.68 -32.24 10.10
CA ILE A 1 -3.61 -33.20 10.69
C ILE A 1 -4.90 -33.16 9.89
N GLY A 2 -5.27 -34.29 9.25
CA GLY A 2 -6.48 -34.38 8.42
C GLY A 2 -7.77 -34.31 9.23
N MET A 3 -8.91 -34.26 8.55
CA MET A 3 -10.26 -34.17 9.15
C MET A 3 -10.87 -35.59 9.27
N SER A 4 -11.68 -35.81 10.32
CA SER A 4 -12.58 -36.95 10.40
C SER A 4 -13.82 -36.75 9.52
N PHE A 5 -14.64 -37.77 9.37
CA PHE A 5 -15.92 -37.64 8.68
C PHE A 5 -16.86 -36.65 9.41
N GLU A 6 -16.87 -36.68 10.74
CA GLU A 6 -17.62 -35.70 11.55
C GLU A 6 -17.08 -34.28 11.39
N ASP A 7 -15.77 -34.10 11.32
CA ASP A 7 -15.17 -32.80 11.06
C ASP A 7 -15.57 -32.27 9.67
N LEU A 8 -15.60 -33.15 8.67
CA LEU A 8 -16.04 -32.81 7.32
C LEU A 8 -17.52 -32.40 7.34
N ARG A 9 -18.41 -33.26 7.87
CA ARG A 9 -19.87 -33.07 7.91
C ARG A 9 -20.26 -31.84 8.76
N ASP A 10 -19.75 -31.76 10.00
CA ASP A 10 -20.25 -30.82 11.00
C ASP A 10 -19.49 -29.51 11.07
N LYS A 11 -18.28 -29.45 10.46
CA LYS A 11 -17.44 -28.26 10.48
C LYS A 11 -17.09 -27.75 9.09
N TRP A 12 -16.72 -28.62 8.16
CA TRP A 12 -16.37 -28.21 6.79
C TRP A 12 -17.61 -27.86 5.98
N MET A 13 -18.64 -28.67 6.01
CA MET A 13 -19.87 -28.46 5.22
C MET A 13 -20.85 -27.48 5.88
N VAL A 14 -20.62 -27.02 7.11
CA VAL A 14 -21.53 -26.13 7.86
C VAL A 14 -20.93 -24.73 8.01
N ILE A 15 -21.67 -23.70 7.57
CA ILE A 15 -21.27 -22.29 7.71
C ILE A 15 -21.52 -21.82 9.16
N GLY A 16 -20.62 -21.00 9.70
CA GLY A 16 -20.85 -20.30 10.96
C GLY A 16 -20.69 -21.13 12.22
N THR A 17 -19.99 -22.26 12.15
CA THR A 17 -19.77 -23.13 13.32
C THR A 17 -18.97 -22.44 14.41
N SER A 18 -19.32 -22.70 15.69
CA SER A 18 -18.60 -22.19 16.87
C SER A 18 -17.34 -23.00 17.23
N SER A 19 -16.97 -24.02 16.43
CA SER A 19 -15.88 -24.95 16.73
C SER A 19 -14.54 -24.23 16.95
N LYS A 20 -14.20 -23.22 16.13
CA LYS A 20 -12.98 -22.43 16.26
C LYS A 20 -13.00 -21.45 17.43
N ARG A 21 -14.15 -21.10 17.97
CA ARG A 21 -14.26 -20.29 19.20
C ARG A 21 -13.93 -21.11 20.44
N ARG A 22 -14.22 -22.41 20.40
CA ARG A 22 -13.94 -23.35 21.51
C ARG A 22 -12.50 -23.83 21.48
N ASN A 23 -11.98 -24.19 20.29
CA ASN A 23 -10.62 -24.68 20.08
C ASN A 23 -9.79 -23.63 19.37
N GLN A 24 -9.16 -22.74 20.14
CA GLN A 24 -8.38 -21.62 19.61
C GLN A 24 -7.01 -22.02 19.09
N TYR A 25 -6.50 -23.21 19.43
CA TYR A 25 -5.19 -23.69 19.02
C TYR A 25 -5.30 -25.01 18.29
N SER A 26 -4.39 -25.21 17.32
CA SER A 26 -4.23 -26.52 16.68
C SER A 26 -3.65 -27.53 17.65
N PRO A 27 -3.86 -28.85 17.42
CA PRO A 27 -3.23 -29.91 18.22
C PRO A 27 -1.69 -29.83 18.22
N GLU A 28 -1.10 -30.55 19.16
CA GLU A 28 0.34 -30.83 19.17
C GLU A 28 0.76 -31.52 17.85
N PRO A 29 2.01 -31.33 17.35
CA PRO A 29 3.10 -30.59 18.02
C PRO A 29 3.11 -29.08 17.71
N PHE A 30 2.18 -28.57 16.89
CA PHE A 30 2.30 -27.23 16.34
C PHE A 30 1.68 -26.14 17.24
N LYS A 31 0.64 -26.46 18.02
CA LYS A 31 -0.08 -25.51 18.91
C LYS A 31 -0.25 -24.12 18.31
N ARG A 32 -0.56 -24.04 17.02
CA ARG A 32 -0.75 -22.78 16.33
C ARG A 32 -2.14 -22.25 16.59
N LYS A 33 -2.26 -20.94 16.78
CA LYS A 33 -3.56 -20.30 16.89
C LYS A 33 -4.37 -20.47 15.62
N VAL A 34 -5.60 -20.90 15.73
CA VAL A 34 -6.49 -21.15 14.58
C VAL A 34 -7.03 -19.82 14.07
N VAL A 35 -6.79 -19.52 12.81
CA VAL A 35 -7.22 -18.29 12.14
C VAL A 35 -8.52 -18.53 11.39
N GLY A 36 -9.40 -17.50 11.36
CA GLY A 36 -10.66 -17.57 10.63
C GLY A 36 -11.87 -17.95 11.48
N LYS A 37 -12.54 -16.94 12.01
CA LYS A 37 -13.65 -17.09 12.94
C LYS A 37 -14.98 -17.48 12.28
N LYS A 38 -15.18 -17.20 10.97
CA LYS A 38 -16.48 -17.31 10.27
C LYS A 38 -16.64 -18.56 9.40
N GLY A 39 -15.55 -19.19 8.99
CA GLY A 39 -15.60 -20.42 8.19
C GLY A 39 -16.07 -20.25 6.74
N ILE A 40 -16.09 -19.00 6.20
CA ILE A 40 -16.57 -18.71 4.85
C ILE A 40 -15.48 -18.77 3.77
N GLY A 41 -14.17 -18.67 4.13
CA GLY A 41 -13.07 -18.62 3.15
C GLY A 41 -12.95 -19.86 2.26
N ARG A 42 -13.47 -21.01 2.69
CA ARG A 42 -13.49 -22.26 1.90
C ARG A 42 -14.35 -22.18 0.65
N PHE A 43 -15.34 -21.27 0.62
CA PHE A 43 -16.20 -21.06 -0.54
C PHE A 43 -15.55 -20.19 -1.63
N ALA A 44 -14.38 -19.58 -1.35
CA ALA A 44 -13.61 -18.88 -2.38
C ALA A 44 -13.08 -19.83 -3.47
N VAL A 45 -13.13 -21.15 -3.24
CA VAL A 45 -12.76 -22.17 -4.21
C VAL A 45 -13.64 -22.12 -5.45
N ASP A 46 -14.92 -21.76 -5.30
CA ASP A 46 -15.89 -21.65 -6.38
C ASP A 46 -15.47 -20.61 -7.44
N LYS A 47 -14.80 -19.55 -7.02
CA LYS A 47 -14.25 -18.53 -7.94
C LYS A 47 -13.05 -19.03 -8.75
N LEU A 48 -12.38 -20.08 -8.30
CA LEU A 48 -11.21 -20.62 -8.96
C LEU A 48 -11.56 -21.70 -9.99
N GLY A 49 -12.65 -22.43 -9.76
CA GLY A 49 -13.11 -23.48 -10.66
C GLY A 49 -14.42 -24.08 -10.21
N SER A 50 -15.13 -24.72 -11.12
CA SER A 50 -16.50 -25.20 -10.87
C SER A 50 -16.58 -26.54 -10.11
N LYS A 51 -15.48 -27.26 -9.94
CA LYS A 51 -15.45 -28.56 -9.26
C LYS A 51 -14.31 -28.68 -8.27
N LEU A 52 -14.61 -29.14 -7.05
CA LEU A 52 -13.66 -29.38 -5.96
C LEU A 52 -13.64 -30.85 -5.59
N ILE A 53 -12.46 -31.47 -5.54
CA ILE A 53 -12.23 -32.74 -4.86
C ILE A 53 -11.37 -32.46 -3.62
N LEU A 54 -11.91 -32.70 -2.44
CA LEU A 54 -11.19 -32.64 -1.19
C LEU A 54 -10.82 -34.04 -0.75
N LYS A 55 -9.54 -34.30 -0.48
CA LYS A 55 -9.02 -35.54 0.09
C LYS A 55 -8.41 -35.23 1.46
N THR A 56 -8.82 -35.94 2.50
CA THR A 56 -8.32 -35.70 3.84
C THR A 56 -8.06 -37.03 4.57
N LYS A 57 -6.90 -37.10 5.22
CA LYS A 57 -6.47 -38.31 5.95
C LYS A 57 -5.96 -37.91 7.33
N GLN A 58 -6.52 -38.49 8.37
CA GLN A 58 -6.04 -38.32 9.73
C GLN A 58 -4.74 -39.12 9.93
N LYS A 59 -3.90 -38.63 10.82
CA LYS A 59 -2.74 -39.38 11.31
C LYS A 59 -3.26 -40.69 11.92
N GLU A 60 -2.65 -41.82 11.63
CA GLU A 60 -3.06 -43.15 12.11
C GLU A 60 -4.24 -43.79 11.33
N SER A 61 -4.91 -43.08 10.44
CA SER A 61 -5.93 -43.64 9.57
C SER A 61 -5.28 -44.42 8.39
N GLN A 62 -5.85 -45.56 8.03
CA GLN A 62 -5.48 -46.29 6.84
C GLN A 62 -6.30 -45.89 5.60
N LYS A 63 -7.26 -44.99 5.79
CA LYS A 63 -8.16 -44.56 4.73
C LYS A 63 -8.14 -43.04 4.58
N THR A 64 -8.17 -42.60 3.33
CA THR A 64 -8.39 -41.20 2.96
C THR A 64 -9.87 -40.98 2.69
N LEU A 65 -10.47 -40.02 3.36
CA LEU A 65 -11.83 -39.54 3.10
C LEU A 65 -11.79 -38.56 1.95
N CYS A 66 -12.60 -38.82 0.93
CA CYS A 66 -12.73 -37.95 -0.26
C CYS A 66 -14.15 -37.40 -0.33
N ILE A 67 -14.28 -36.16 -0.77
CA ILE A 67 -15.56 -35.53 -1.12
C ILE A 67 -15.45 -34.77 -2.42
N GLU A 68 -16.44 -34.89 -3.26
CA GLU A 68 -16.59 -34.14 -4.50
C GLU A 68 -17.74 -33.16 -4.37
N THR A 69 -17.49 -31.89 -4.67
CA THR A 69 -18.46 -30.82 -4.75
C THR A 69 -18.43 -30.21 -6.14
N ASP A 70 -19.58 -30.17 -6.80
CA ASP A 70 -19.75 -29.52 -8.10
C ASP A 70 -20.59 -28.25 -7.92
N TRP A 71 -19.94 -27.09 -8.11
CA TRP A 71 -20.58 -25.79 -7.89
C TRP A 71 -21.60 -25.44 -8.97
N SER A 72 -21.52 -26.05 -10.15
CA SER A 72 -22.47 -25.81 -11.25
C SER A 72 -23.92 -26.15 -10.87
N PHE A 73 -24.09 -27.09 -9.94
CA PHE A 73 -25.42 -27.41 -9.41
C PHE A 73 -25.99 -26.30 -8.56
N TYR A 74 -25.16 -25.53 -7.85
CA TYR A 74 -25.56 -24.40 -7.02
C TYR A 74 -25.88 -23.18 -7.87
N GLU A 75 -25.13 -22.88 -8.95
CA GLU A 75 -25.39 -21.81 -9.89
C GLU A 75 -26.75 -21.99 -10.59
N ASN A 76 -27.10 -23.21 -10.93
CA ASN A 76 -28.38 -23.54 -11.53
C ASN A 76 -29.58 -23.32 -10.57
N LEU A 77 -29.35 -23.29 -9.27
CA LEU A 77 -30.37 -22.96 -8.26
C LEU A 77 -30.62 -21.46 -8.14
N GLU A 78 -29.57 -20.63 -8.27
CA GLU A 78 -29.72 -19.18 -8.22
C GLU A 78 -30.61 -18.65 -9.35
N GLY A 79 -30.48 -19.18 -10.58
CA GLY A 79 -31.33 -18.84 -11.71
C GLY A 79 -32.82 -19.18 -11.51
N LYS A 80 -33.15 -20.18 -10.69
CA LYS A 80 -34.52 -20.62 -10.40
C LYS A 80 -35.16 -19.92 -9.20
N GLN A 81 -34.38 -19.37 -8.29
CA GLN A 81 -34.88 -18.63 -7.12
C GLN A 81 -35.49 -17.26 -7.44
N LEU A 82 -35.24 -16.73 -8.64
CA LEU A 82 -35.86 -15.48 -9.11
C LEU A 82 -37.32 -15.68 -9.59
N GLU A 83 -37.74 -16.91 -9.86
CA GLU A 83 -39.14 -17.24 -10.14
C GLU A 83 -39.81 -17.75 -8.84
N ILE A 84 -40.65 -16.92 -8.23
CA ILE A 84 -41.51 -17.35 -7.13
C ILE A 84 -42.56 -18.30 -7.75
N ASN A 85 -42.20 -19.57 -7.86
CA ASN A 85 -43.16 -20.62 -8.25
C ASN A 85 -43.95 -21.05 -7.02
N PHE A 86 -45.22 -20.71 -7.01
CA PHE A 86 -46.21 -21.14 -5.99
C PHE A 86 -46.55 -22.63 -6.06
N ASP A 87 -45.95 -23.41 -6.96
CA ASP A 87 -46.33 -24.81 -7.24
C ASP A 87 -45.59 -25.87 -6.39
N GLY A 88 -44.96 -25.48 -5.29
CA GLY A 88 -44.51 -26.45 -4.24
C GLY A 88 -43.24 -27.27 -4.55
N ASN A 89 -42.61 -27.15 -5.74
CA ASN A 89 -41.36 -27.81 -6.12
C ASN A 89 -40.19 -26.84 -6.04
N GLN A 90 -39.89 -26.32 -4.87
CA GLN A 90 -38.69 -25.52 -4.66
C GLN A 90 -37.51 -26.46 -4.37
N THR A 91 -36.46 -26.43 -5.20
CA THR A 91 -35.17 -27.08 -4.91
C THR A 91 -34.41 -26.18 -3.94
N PHE A 92 -34.10 -26.66 -2.77
CA PHE A 92 -33.33 -25.92 -1.76
C PHE A 92 -31.84 -26.17 -1.91
N PHE A 93 -31.01 -25.28 -1.40
CA PHE A 93 -29.56 -25.45 -1.34
C PHE A 93 -29.14 -26.73 -0.62
N THR A 94 -29.98 -27.23 0.27
CA THR A 94 -29.83 -28.49 1.01
C THR A 94 -30.05 -29.72 0.15
N ASP A 95 -30.68 -29.59 -1.02
CA ASP A 95 -31.03 -30.71 -1.89
C ASP A 95 -29.89 -31.08 -2.89
N VAL A 96 -28.79 -30.32 -2.85
CA VAL A 96 -27.61 -30.64 -3.65
C VAL A 96 -26.81 -31.76 -2.96
N GLU A 97 -26.76 -32.90 -3.60
CA GLU A 97 -26.00 -34.07 -3.13
C GLU A 97 -24.50 -33.92 -3.42
N ASN A 98 -23.69 -34.01 -2.36
CA ASN A 98 -22.24 -34.10 -2.47
C ASN A 98 -21.83 -35.58 -2.35
N LYS A 99 -20.99 -36.05 -3.27
CA LYS A 99 -20.51 -37.43 -3.27
C LYS A 99 -19.30 -37.56 -2.35
N TYR A 100 -19.30 -38.59 -1.48
CA TYR A 100 -18.12 -38.91 -0.69
C TYR A 100 -17.77 -40.40 -0.78
N TRP A 101 -16.49 -40.72 -0.60
CA TRP A 101 -16.00 -42.09 -0.58
C TRP A 101 -14.72 -42.19 0.25
N PHE A 102 -14.26 -43.43 0.45
CA PHE A 102 -13.00 -43.71 1.13
C PHE A 102 -12.07 -44.45 0.18
N GLU A 103 -10.80 -44.00 0.14
CA GLU A 103 -9.70 -44.65 -0.59
C GLU A 103 -8.76 -45.33 0.42
N ASP A 104 -8.37 -46.56 0.20
CA ASP A 104 -7.38 -47.23 1.03
C ASP A 104 -5.98 -46.65 0.73
N THR A 105 -5.36 -46.08 1.74
CA THR A 105 -4.03 -45.44 1.65
C THR A 105 -3.18 -45.86 2.85
N PRO A 106 -2.49 -46.99 2.78
CA PRO A 106 -1.77 -47.61 3.89
C PRO A 106 -0.47 -46.89 4.28
N ASP A 107 -0.12 -45.78 3.63
CA ASP A 107 1.05 -44.99 3.94
C ASP A 107 0.87 -44.12 5.18
N ASP A 108 1.96 -43.60 5.75
CA ASP A 108 1.95 -42.70 6.88
C ASP A 108 1.60 -41.24 6.53
N SER A 109 1.19 -40.94 5.29
CA SER A 109 0.80 -39.61 4.88
C SER A 109 -0.47 -39.17 5.61
N HIS A 110 -0.52 -37.90 5.99
CA HIS A 110 -1.68 -37.31 6.62
C HIS A 110 -1.81 -35.84 6.28
N GLY A 111 -3.02 -35.33 6.24
CA GLY A 111 -3.29 -33.93 5.90
C GLY A 111 -4.56 -33.76 5.09
N THR A 112 -4.69 -32.61 4.44
CA THR A 112 -5.81 -32.28 3.57
C THR A 112 -5.28 -31.78 2.23
N TYR A 113 -5.81 -32.31 1.15
CA TYR A 113 -5.52 -31.97 -0.24
C TYR A 113 -6.80 -31.44 -0.88
N LEU A 114 -6.69 -30.31 -1.57
CA LEU A 114 -7.76 -29.68 -2.34
C LEU A 114 -7.36 -29.68 -3.81
N GLU A 115 -8.15 -30.32 -4.65
CA GLU A 115 -7.98 -30.37 -6.09
C GLU A 115 -9.13 -29.59 -6.74
N ILE A 116 -8.79 -28.50 -7.42
CA ILE A 116 -9.76 -27.64 -8.08
C ILE A 116 -9.70 -27.93 -9.58
N LEU A 117 -10.82 -28.37 -10.12
CA LEU A 117 -10.97 -28.77 -11.51
C LEU A 117 -11.88 -27.79 -12.25
N LEU A 118 -11.77 -27.82 -13.59
CA LEU A 118 -12.52 -26.91 -14.46
C LEU A 118 -12.27 -25.45 -14.04
N VAL A 119 -10.98 -25.09 -14.01
CA VAL A 119 -10.51 -23.77 -13.58
C VAL A 119 -11.11 -22.69 -14.47
N SER A 120 -11.61 -21.61 -13.89
CA SER A 120 -12.33 -20.53 -14.57
C SER A 120 -11.42 -19.74 -15.51
N ASP A 121 -10.14 -19.55 -15.12
CA ASP A 121 -9.17 -18.74 -15.85
C ASP A 121 -7.90 -19.52 -16.17
N VAL A 122 -7.25 -19.16 -17.28
CA VAL A 122 -5.91 -19.69 -17.63
C VAL A 122 -4.87 -18.88 -16.86
N TRP A 123 -4.12 -19.55 -16.00
CA TRP A 123 -3.06 -18.94 -15.21
C TRP A 123 -1.82 -18.68 -16.04
N THR A 124 -1.36 -17.46 -16.08
CA THR A 124 -0.16 -17.01 -16.75
C THR A 124 1.00 -16.86 -15.77
N GLU A 125 2.22 -16.68 -16.27
CA GLU A 125 3.39 -16.38 -15.44
C GLU A 125 3.17 -15.14 -14.54
N LYS A 126 2.46 -14.12 -15.05
CA LYS A 126 2.11 -12.94 -14.28
C LYS A 126 1.22 -13.24 -13.08
N ASP A 127 0.30 -14.18 -13.23
CA ASP A 127 -0.59 -14.61 -12.15
C ASP A 127 0.16 -15.40 -11.09
N ILE A 128 1.14 -16.20 -11.49
CA ILE A 128 2.05 -16.90 -10.56
C ILE A 128 2.92 -15.93 -9.79
N ILE A 129 3.53 -14.94 -10.48
CA ILE A 129 4.32 -13.89 -9.84
C ILE A 129 3.45 -13.10 -8.84
N ARG A 130 2.23 -12.71 -9.26
CA ARG A 130 1.28 -12.01 -8.40
C ARG A 130 0.92 -12.85 -7.17
N SER A 131 0.60 -14.12 -7.35
CA SER A 131 0.28 -15.05 -6.26
C SER A 131 1.43 -15.21 -5.29
N TYR A 132 2.66 -15.37 -5.78
CA TYR A 132 3.85 -15.42 -4.94
C TYR A 132 3.97 -14.16 -4.06
N LYS A 133 3.79 -12.97 -4.64
CA LYS A 133 3.86 -11.70 -3.94
C LYS A 133 2.76 -11.53 -2.89
N GLU A 134 1.54 -11.87 -3.25
CA GLU A 134 0.42 -11.77 -2.29
C GLU A 134 0.59 -12.77 -1.13
N LEU A 135 1.05 -13.98 -1.42
CA LEU A 135 1.35 -14.98 -0.39
C LEU A 135 2.53 -14.56 0.50
N SER A 136 3.51 -13.83 -0.02
CA SER A 136 4.64 -13.32 0.77
C SER A 136 4.22 -12.31 1.85
N LYS A 137 3.09 -11.66 1.65
CA LYS A 137 2.51 -10.72 2.62
C LYS A 137 1.76 -11.39 3.76
N LEU A 138 1.39 -12.68 3.60
CA LEU A 138 0.56 -13.40 4.59
C LEU A 138 1.24 -13.61 5.92
N ILE A 139 2.55 -13.83 5.92
CA ILE A 139 3.34 -14.19 7.09
C ILE A 139 4.16 -12.98 7.52
N SER A 140 4.10 -12.64 8.82
CA SER A 140 4.96 -11.58 9.37
C SER A 140 6.44 -11.93 9.18
N PRO A 141 7.26 -11.01 8.70
CA PRO A 141 8.70 -11.19 8.57
C PRO A 141 9.40 -11.48 9.92
N GLU A 142 8.83 -11.00 11.01
CA GLU A 142 9.40 -11.12 12.37
C GLU A 142 8.93 -12.37 13.12
N PHE A 143 7.81 -12.97 12.68
CA PHE A 143 7.23 -14.10 13.38
C PHE A 143 8.01 -15.38 13.07
N LYS A 144 8.90 -15.75 13.98
CA LYS A 144 9.70 -16.98 13.93
C LYS A 144 9.33 -17.93 15.10
N PRO A 145 8.16 -18.58 15.05
CA PRO A 145 7.82 -19.58 16.06
C PRO A 145 8.75 -20.79 15.94
N GLN A 146 8.80 -21.62 16.98
CA GLN A 146 9.56 -22.88 16.95
C GLN A 146 9.16 -23.78 15.77
N ASN A 147 7.91 -23.72 15.35
CA ASN A 147 7.35 -24.42 14.19
C ASN A 147 6.75 -23.40 13.21
N PRO A 148 7.54 -22.82 12.30
CA PRO A 148 7.05 -21.78 11.38
C PRO A 148 6.01 -22.36 10.41
N PHE A 149 4.99 -21.52 10.12
CA PHE A 149 4.08 -21.78 9.02
C PHE A 149 4.81 -21.46 7.71
N GLN A 150 5.01 -22.46 6.88
CA GLN A 150 5.65 -22.29 5.58
C GLN A 150 4.63 -22.39 4.46
N ILE A 151 4.75 -21.54 3.49
CA ILE A 151 4.02 -21.60 2.23
C ILE A 151 5.03 -21.94 1.14
N LYS A 152 4.69 -22.93 0.30
CA LYS A 152 5.46 -23.29 -0.89
C LYS A 152 4.56 -23.12 -2.11
N LEU A 153 5.06 -22.41 -3.10
CA LEU A 153 4.44 -22.29 -4.40
C LEU A 153 5.13 -23.28 -5.35
N ASN A 154 4.33 -24.07 -6.04
CA ASN A 154 4.83 -25.01 -7.04
C ASN A 154 4.07 -24.80 -8.36
N ALA A 155 4.73 -24.19 -9.33
CA ALA A 155 4.23 -24.00 -10.69
C ALA A 155 5.24 -24.62 -11.67
N PRO A 156 5.09 -25.91 -12.02
CA PRO A 156 6.09 -26.69 -12.78
C PRO A 156 6.41 -26.10 -14.17
N GLU A 157 5.47 -25.34 -14.76
CA GLU A 157 5.64 -24.67 -16.05
C GLU A 157 6.68 -23.53 -15.99
N TYR A 158 6.98 -23.01 -14.80
CA TYR A 158 7.89 -21.88 -14.59
C TYR A 158 9.02 -22.28 -13.64
N LYS A 159 10.23 -22.46 -14.17
CA LYS A 159 11.40 -23.01 -13.45
C LYS A 159 11.69 -22.32 -12.11
N GLU A 160 11.47 -21.00 -12.03
CA GLU A 160 11.74 -20.23 -10.81
C GLU A 160 10.73 -20.49 -9.68
N TYR A 161 9.59 -21.10 -10.00
CA TYR A 161 8.50 -21.34 -9.05
C TYR A 161 8.27 -22.84 -8.76
N ILE A 162 9.25 -23.69 -9.07
CA ILE A 162 9.20 -25.11 -8.71
C ILE A 162 9.53 -25.27 -7.23
N ASN A 163 8.57 -25.69 -6.41
CA ASN A 163 8.70 -25.90 -4.97
C ASN A 163 9.33 -24.69 -4.21
N ARG A 164 9.12 -23.49 -4.72
CA ARG A 164 9.70 -22.27 -4.14
C ARG A 164 9.04 -21.94 -2.81
N THR A 165 9.85 -21.85 -1.74
CA THR A 165 9.37 -21.34 -0.46
C THR A 165 9.09 -19.85 -0.59
N ILE A 166 7.95 -19.42 -0.06
CA ILE A 166 7.55 -18.02 -0.05
C ILE A 166 8.26 -17.32 1.10
N GLU A 167 9.03 -16.31 0.74
CA GLU A 167 9.77 -15.46 1.67
C GLU A 167 9.12 -14.08 1.76
N SER A 168 9.30 -13.41 2.89
CA SER A 168 8.83 -12.04 3.07
C SER A 168 9.65 -11.05 2.24
N GLN A 169 9.11 -9.85 2.02
CA GLN A 169 9.74 -8.79 1.22
C GLN A 169 11.15 -8.44 1.74
N ILE A 170 12.06 -8.18 0.80
CA ILE A 170 13.42 -7.71 1.08
C ILE A 170 13.36 -6.29 1.66
N ILE A 171 13.93 -6.13 2.87
CA ILE A 171 13.96 -4.84 3.58
C ILE A 171 15.28 -4.09 3.30
N GLU A 172 16.12 -4.64 2.45
CA GLU A 172 17.39 -4.03 2.07
C GLU A 172 17.18 -2.61 1.49
N PHE A 173 18.19 -1.75 1.64
CA PHE A 173 18.23 -0.38 1.14
C PHE A 173 17.46 0.68 1.94
N ALA A 174 16.79 0.36 3.03
CA ALA A 174 16.15 1.39 3.86
C ALA A 174 17.16 2.43 4.35
N THR A 175 16.78 3.71 4.31
CA THR A 175 17.60 4.82 4.81
C THR A 175 17.61 4.86 6.33
N LEU A 176 16.48 4.52 6.96
CA LEU A 176 16.32 4.41 8.40
C LEU A 176 15.47 3.18 8.71
N ASP A 177 15.81 2.50 9.79
CA ASP A 177 15.02 1.40 10.33
C ASP A 177 14.76 1.60 11.82
N PHE A 178 13.56 1.23 12.27
CA PHE A 178 13.12 1.34 13.65
C PHE A 178 12.40 0.08 14.09
N ASP A 179 12.83 -0.50 15.17
CA ASP A 179 12.14 -1.59 15.88
C ASP A 179 11.70 -1.06 17.25
N LEU A 180 10.39 -0.89 17.42
CA LEU A 180 9.78 -0.40 18.64
C LEU A 180 9.03 -1.55 19.30
N GLY A 181 9.62 -2.09 20.35
CA GLY A 181 9.08 -3.20 21.12
C GLY A 181 8.27 -2.76 22.33
N PHE A 182 8.02 -3.72 23.21
CA PHE A 182 7.33 -3.51 24.48
C PHE A 182 7.92 -4.42 25.56
N ASN A 183 7.71 -4.03 26.81
CA ASN A 183 8.04 -4.86 27.97
C ASN A 183 6.77 -5.16 28.76
N LEU A 184 6.40 -6.45 28.84
CA LEU A 184 5.19 -6.90 29.55
C LEU A 184 5.31 -6.80 31.06
N GLU A 185 6.51 -7.01 31.61
CA GLU A 185 6.72 -6.98 33.06
C GLU A 185 6.48 -5.57 33.63
N ASN A 186 6.97 -4.56 32.92
CA ASN A 186 6.84 -3.14 33.31
C ASN A 186 5.64 -2.46 32.66
N ASN A 187 4.87 -3.16 31.85
CA ASN A 187 3.76 -2.62 31.04
C ASN A 187 4.14 -1.34 30.27
N THR A 188 5.29 -1.39 29.57
CA THR A 188 5.81 -0.25 28.83
C THR A 188 5.95 -0.55 27.34
N GLN A 189 5.80 0.51 26.53
CA GLN A 189 5.93 0.55 25.11
C GLN A 189 7.10 1.43 24.70
N GLU A 190 7.94 0.98 23.77
CA GLU A 190 8.95 1.83 23.16
C GLU A 190 8.33 2.77 22.12
N ILE A 191 8.74 4.03 22.18
CA ILE A 191 8.37 5.07 21.22
C ILE A 191 9.60 5.89 20.82
N LEU A 192 9.51 6.58 19.67
CA LEU A 192 10.54 7.50 19.20
C LEU A 192 10.41 8.87 19.87
N LYS A 193 11.55 9.46 20.23
CA LYS A 193 11.68 10.85 20.67
C LYS A 193 12.81 11.52 19.91
N VAL A 194 12.61 12.74 19.49
CA VAL A 194 13.68 13.57 18.91
C VAL A 194 14.36 14.36 20.02
N GLU A 195 15.61 14.04 20.31
CA GLU A 195 16.39 14.73 21.31
C GLU A 195 17.77 15.12 20.74
N LYS A 196 18.14 16.41 20.91
CA LYS A 196 19.41 16.97 20.40
C LYS A 196 19.69 16.65 18.91
N GLY A 197 18.64 16.60 18.07
CA GLY A 197 18.77 16.29 16.65
C GLY A 197 18.94 14.80 16.31
N GLN A 198 18.80 13.90 17.28
CA GLN A 198 18.85 12.46 17.11
C GLN A 198 17.50 11.83 17.44
N LEU A 199 17.19 10.71 16.78
CA LEU A 199 16.06 9.86 17.16
C LEU A 199 16.54 8.84 18.20
N ILE A 200 15.93 8.88 19.37
CA ILE A 200 16.16 7.94 20.46
C ILE A 200 14.89 7.18 20.77
N LYS A 201 15.04 5.97 21.32
CA LYS A 201 13.92 5.19 21.85
C LYS A 201 13.73 5.51 23.33
N ILE A 202 12.51 5.71 23.73
CA ILE A 202 12.14 5.86 25.14
C ILE A 202 11.00 4.91 25.48
N SER A 203 10.94 4.44 26.72
CA SER A 203 9.84 3.61 27.22
C SER A 203 8.78 4.47 27.90
N VAL A 204 7.54 4.26 27.53
CA VAL A 204 6.35 4.92 28.10
C VAL A 204 5.34 3.87 28.54
N PRO A 205 4.39 4.18 29.44
CA PRO A 205 3.31 3.25 29.77
C PRO A 205 2.51 2.84 28.52
N CYS A 206 2.11 1.57 28.47
CA CYS A 206 1.25 1.07 27.39
C CYS A 206 -0.10 1.80 27.37
N ARG A 207 -0.59 2.07 26.17
CA ARG A 207 -1.92 2.69 25.96
C ARG A 207 -3.04 1.65 26.01
N PRO A 208 -4.32 2.07 26.10
CA PRO A 208 -5.47 1.17 26.17
C PRO A 208 -5.61 0.16 25.02
N CYS A 209 -5.03 0.44 23.86
CA CYS A 209 -4.98 -0.51 22.75
C CYS A 209 -4.12 -1.77 23.04
N GLY A 210 -3.38 -1.76 24.14
CA GLY A 210 -2.42 -2.81 24.52
C GLY A 210 -1.04 -2.63 23.87
N PRO A 211 -0.03 -3.42 24.30
CA PRO A 211 1.31 -3.35 23.79
C PRO A 211 1.40 -3.86 22.34
N ILE A 212 2.19 -3.15 21.53
CA ILE A 212 2.41 -3.46 20.13
C ILE A 212 3.90 -3.55 19.81
N ARG A 213 4.27 -4.33 18.81
CA ARG A 213 5.59 -4.23 18.19
C ARG A 213 5.42 -3.54 16.85
N LEU A 214 6.17 -2.46 16.64
CA LEU A 214 6.13 -1.66 15.42
C LEU A 214 7.50 -1.63 14.76
N ARG A 215 7.59 -2.14 13.55
CA ARG A 215 8.76 -2.03 12.68
C ARG A 215 8.46 -1.02 11.59
N LEU A 216 9.36 -0.05 11.40
CA LEU A 216 9.26 0.98 10.38
C LEU A 216 10.56 1.11 9.62
N TYR A 217 10.47 1.13 8.30
CA TYR A 217 11.56 1.38 7.38
C TYR A 217 11.21 2.59 6.53
N TYR A 218 12.11 3.57 6.54
CA TYR A 218 11.98 4.77 5.72
C TYR A 218 12.94 4.70 4.56
N TYR A 219 12.48 5.07 3.37
CA TYR A 219 13.22 5.11 2.13
C TYR A 219 13.21 6.54 1.57
N ASP A 220 14.40 7.17 1.50
CA ASP A 220 14.58 8.39 0.73
C ASP A 220 14.62 8.10 -0.79
N GLU A 221 14.68 9.11 -1.65
CA GLU A 221 14.66 8.90 -3.10
C GLU A 221 15.81 8.02 -3.61
N LYS A 222 17.01 8.10 -2.99
CA LYS A 222 18.14 7.24 -3.35
C LYS A 222 17.87 5.78 -3.00
N ALA A 223 17.33 5.54 -1.82
CA ALA A 223 16.94 4.22 -1.35
C ALA A 223 15.80 3.61 -2.19
N LYS A 224 14.80 4.42 -2.55
CA LYS A 224 13.71 4.01 -3.45
C LYS A 224 14.21 3.60 -4.82
N ASN A 225 15.15 4.35 -5.38
CA ASN A 225 15.73 4.02 -6.69
C ASN A 225 16.48 2.69 -6.64
N LYS A 226 17.27 2.43 -5.58
CA LYS A 226 17.93 1.14 -5.37
C LYS A 226 16.92 0.00 -5.21
N PHE A 227 15.87 0.23 -4.41
CA PHE A 227 14.79 -0.74 -4.21
C PHE A 227 14.10 -1.09 -5.52
N ARG A 228 13.73 -0.10 -6.35
CA ARG A 228 13.12 -0.32 -7.67
C ARG A 228 14.03 -1.06 -8.64
N GLN A 229 15.35 -0.83 -8.58
CA GLN A 229 16.32 -1.54 -9.42
C GLN A 229 16.48 -3.00 -8.99
N ALA A 230 16.49 -3.26 -7.69
CA ALA A 230 16.63 -4.62 -7.15
C ALA A 230 15.34 -5.43 -7.27
N SER A 231 14.18 -4.78 -7.15
CA SER A 231 12.86 -5.42 -7.20
C SER A 231 11.90 -4.54 -8.02
N PRO A 232 12.00 -4.55 -9.37
CA PRO A 232 11.23 -3.64 -10.24
C PRO A 232 9.71 -3.78 -10.08
N GLU A 233 9.26 -4.94 -9.69
CA GLU A 233 7.84 -5.27 -9.56
C GLU A 233 7.30 -5.09 -8.13
N ASP A 234 8.19 -4.92 -7.14
CA ASP A 234 7.77 -4.68 -5.76
C ASP A 234 7.56 -3.19 -5.50
N ARG A 235 6.65 -2.87 -4.58
CA ARG A 235 6.33 -1.50 -4.21
C ARG A 235 6.41 -1.33 -2.70
N LEU A 236 6.80 -0.13 -2.28
CA LEU A 236 6.65 0.29 -0.90
C LEU A 236 5.14 0.54 -0.68
N ASP A 237 4.53 -0.23 0.19
CA ASP A 237 3.07 -0.27 0.37
C ASP A 237 2.60 0.15 1.77
N GLY A 238 3.44 0.88 2.50
CA GLY A 238 3.11 1.44 3.81
C GLY A 238 3.22 0.42 4.94
N ILE A 239 2.29 0.50 5.90
CA ILE A 239 2.35 -0.26 7.15
C ILE A 239 1.25 -1.31 7.17
N LYS A 240 1.63 -2.57 7.38
CA LYS A 240 0.73 -3.72 7.51
C LYS A 240 0.49 -4.06 8.98
N VAL A 241 -0.65 -4.66 9.28
CA VAL A 241 -0.94 -5.18 10.62
C VAL A 241 -0.99 -6.69 10.59
N TYR A 242 -0.22 -7.31 11.46
CA TYR A 242 -0.21 -8.75 11.69
C TYR A 242 -0.79 -9.07 13.06
N ARG A 243 -1.67 -10.04 13.11
CA ARG A 243 -2.24 -10.57 14.34
C ARG A 243 -1.81 -12.01 14.51
N ASP A 244 -1.14 -12.30 15.62
CA ASP A 244 -0.62 -13.64 15.92
C ASP A 244 0.21 -14.23 14.74
N GLY A 245 1.00 -13.39 14.09
CA GLY A 245 1.91 -13.74 12.99
C GLY A 245 1.29 -13.81 11.60
N LEU A 246 -0.03 -13.59 11.47
CA LEU A 246 -0.72 -13.57 10.19
C LEU A 246 -1.31 -12.20 9.89
N ILE A 247 -1.33 -11.84 8.60
CA ILE A 247 -1.83 -10.53 8.19
C ILE A 247 -3.30 -10.35 8.57
N ALA A 248 -3.59 -9.26 9.26
CA ALA A 248 -4.93 -8.86 9.66
C ALA A 248 -5.53 -7.80 8.73
N THR A 249 -4.68 -7.10 7.97
CA THR A 249 -5.12 -6.13 6.95
C THR A 249 -5.39 -6.82 5.63
N PRO A 250 -6.22 -6.23 4.78
CA PRO A 250 -6.50 -6.79 3.46
C PRO A 250 -5.21 -6.96 2.66
N PHE A 251 -5.09 -8.11 2.02
CA PHE A 251 -4.12 -8.39 1.00
C PHE A 251 -4.90 -8.83 -0.25
N ALA A 252 -4.33 -8.77 -1.42
CA ALA A 252 -4.96 -9.22 -2.67
C ALA A 252 -6.17 -8.40 -3.20
N GLU A 253 -6.48 -7.23 -2.66
CA GLU A 253 -7.59 -6.41 -3.18
C GLU A 253 -7.19 -5.39 -4.26
N TYR A 254 -5.94 -5.37 -4.64
CA TYR A 254 -5.45 -4.33 -5.52
C TYR A 254 -5.21 -4.87 -6.93
N GLU A 255 -6.25 -4.93 -7.71
CA GLU A 255 -6.09 -4.81 -9.15
C GLU A 255 -5.36 -3.50 -9.46
N ASP A 256 -4.60 -3.49 -10.54
CA ASP A 256 -3.65 -2.48 -11.04
C ASP A 256 -4.08 -1.01 -11.06
N THR A 257 -5.17 -0.64 -10.42
CA THR A 257 -5.62 0.74 -10.32
C THR A 257 -4.87 1.44 -9.20
N ARG A 258 -4.02 2.42 -9.57
CA ARG A 258 -3.25 3.33 -8.71
C ARG A 258 -4.06 3.98 -7.57
N GLU A 259 -5.36 3.79 -7.51
CA GLU A 259 -6.30 4.55 -6.68
C GLU A 259 -6.72 3.86 -5.37
N ARG A 260 -6.34 2.59 -5.13
CA ARG A 260 -6.91 1.81 -4.01
C ARG A 260 -5.91 1.27 -2.99
N GLN A 261 -4.76 1.90 -2.84
CA GLN A 261 -3.97 1.66 -1.65
C GLN A 261 -4.74 2.20 -0.44
N LYS A 262 -5.33 1.31 0.36
CA LYS A 262 -6.12 1.71 1.51
C LYS A 262 -5.20 2.31 2.56
N ASP A 263 -5.27 3.62 2.73
CA ASP A 263 -4.53 4.36 3.74
C ASP A 263 -5.13 4.10 5.14
N LEU A 264 -4.85 2.90 5.66
CA LEU A 264 -5.44 2.37 6.89
C LEU A 264 -5.22 3.29 8.10
N PHE A 265 -4.06 3.95 8.15
CA PHE A 265 -3.67 4.85 9.24
C PHE A 265 -3.90 6.32 8.94
N GLY A 266 -4.31 6.68 7.73
CA GLY A 266 -4.48 8.07 7.31
C GLY A 266 -3.14 8.78 7.06
N ILE A 267 -2.08 8.04 6.66
CA ILE A 267 -0.74 8.59 6.40
C ILE A 267 -0.79 9.57 5.24
N ASP A 268 -1.34 9.16 4.10
CA ASP A 268 -1.44 10.01 2.91
C ASP A 268 -2.49 11.11 3.09
N LYS A 269 -3.57 10.82 3.83
CA LYS A 269 -4.60 11.82 4.15
C LYS A 269 -4.03 13.04 4.88
N ARG A 270 -3.01 12.88 5.73
CA ARG A 270 -2.34 13.99 6.45
C ARG A 270 -1.58 14.94 5.53
N ARG A 271 -1.19 14.49 4.33
CA ARG A 271 -0.42 15.30 3.36
C ARG A 271 -1.20 16.51 2.85
N TRP A 272 -2.53 16.47 2.85
CA TRP A 272 -3.37 17.61 2.48
C TRP A 272 -3.11 18.87 3.32
N SER A 273 -2.63 18.70 4.56
CA SER A 273 -2.31 19.80 5.48
C SER A 273 -0.82 20.09 5.62
N GLY A 274 0.06 19.55 4.76
CA GLY A 274 1.51 19.71 4.88
C GLY A 274 2.26 18.85 3.88
N PHE A 275 1.92 18.95 2.61
CA PHE A 275 2.33 18.04 1.53
C PHE A 275 3.84 17.80 1.47
N TRP A 276 4.65 18.85 1.66
CA TRP A 276 6.09 18.80 1.48
C TRP A 276 6.87 18.29 2.70
N GLU A 277 6.24 18.33 3.85
CA GLU A 277 6.88 17.99 5.12
C GLU A 277 6.46 16.62 5.66
N ARG A 278 5.49 15.96 5.00
CA ARG A 278 4.89 14.71 5.48
C ARG A 278 5.21 13.53 4.59
N LEU A 279 5.55 12.43 5.22
CA LEU A 279 5.80 11.15 4.54
C LEU A 279 4.52 10.57 3.95
N SER A 280 4.68 9.88 2.83
CA SER A 280 3.66 9.09 2.15
C SER A 280 3.78 7.62 2.53
N THR A 281 2.72 6.85 2.33
CA THR A 281 2.77 5.37 2.39
C THR A 281 3.84 4.80 1.44
N ARG A 282 4.15 5.50 0.34
CA ARG A 282 5.20 5.12 -0.63
C ARG A 282 6.63 5.43 -0.16
N ASP A 283 6.80 6.11 0.97
CA ASP A 283 8.10 6.40 1.58
C ASP A 283 8.43 5.39 2.68
N LEU A 284 7.46 4.54 3.04
CA LEU A 284 7.50 3.67 4.19
C LEU A 284 7.22 2.21 3.80
N LEU A 285 7.92 1.32 4.46
CA LEU A 285 7.55 -0.08 4.60
C LEU A 285 7.53 -0.39 6.09
N GLY A 286 6.53 -1.14 6.54
CA GLY A 286 6.49 -1.46 7.96
C GLY A 286 5.41 -2.47 8.31
N TRP A 287 5.45 -2.92 9.56
CA TRP A 287 4.41 -3.77 10.11
C TRP A 287 4.23 -3.56 11.61
N ILE A 288 3.02 -3.83 12.04
CA ILE A 288 2.62 -3.82 13.44
C ILE A 288 2.22 -5.24 13.80
N GLU A 289 2.77 -5.74 14.90
CA GLU A 289 2.36 -7.01 15.47
C GLU A 289 1.47 -6.79 16.69
N ILE A 290 0.26 -7.32 16.59
CA ILE A 290 -0.71 -7.39 17.67
C ILE A 290 -1.07 -8.84 17.94
N SER A 291 -1.73 -9.11 19.07
CA SER A 291 -2.28 -10.44 19.36
C SER A 291 -3.68 -10.33 19.95
N ASP A 292 -4.48 -11.38 19.79
CA ASP A 292 -5.83 -11.42 20.41
C ASP A 292 -5.76 -11.36 21.93
N GLU A 293 -4.68 -11.88 22.53
CA GLU A 293 -4.48 -11.90 23.97
C GLU A 293 -4.11 -10.51 24.52
N ARG A 294 -3.14 -9.84 23.87
CA ARG A 294 -2.62 -8.55 24.33
C ARG A 294 -3.45 -7.36 23.85
N ASN A 295 -4.15 -7.50 22.74
CA ASN A 295 -4.89 -6.42 22.07
C ASN A 295 -6.36 -6.84 21.82
N PRO A 296 -7.10 -7.35 22.82
CA PRO A 296 -8.44 -7.89 22.62
C PRO A 296 -9.46 -6.84 22.17
N LEU A 297 -9.20 -5.56 22.44
CA LEU A 297 -10.08 -4.44 22.07
C LEU A 297 -9.89 -4.00 20.61
N ILE A 298 -8.80 -4.39 19.94
CA ILE A 298 -8.63 -4.17 18.51
C ILE A 298 -9.39 -5.30 17.79
N ILE A 299 -10.54 -5.00 17.22
CA ILE A 299 -11.46 -5.99 16.66
C ILE A 299 -11.41 -5.91 15.12
N ASP A 300 -11.19 -7.07 14.47
CA ASP A 300 -11.23 -7.15 13.02
C ASP A 300 -12.66 -6.94 12.49
N ALA A 301 -12.83 -6.12 11.48
CA ALA A 301 -14.13 -5.93 10.84
C ALA A 301 -14.64 -7.23 10.21
N THR A 302 -15.95 -7.31 10.04
CA THR A 302 -16.62 -8.53 9.58
C THR A 302 -16.19 -8.97 8.19
N ASN A 303 -15.90 -8.01 7.31
CA ASN A 303 -15.43 -8.22 5.95
C ASN A 303 -13.91 -8.43 5.85
N ARG A 304 -13.18 -8.35 6.96
CA ARG A 304 -11.70 -8.40 7.04
C ARG A 304 -10.97 -7.35 6.20
N GLN A 305 -11.64 -6.28 5.83
CA GLN A 305 -11.05 -5.19 5.07
C GLN A 305 -10.58 -4.03 5.94
N ASP A 306 -10.91 -4.08 7.24
CA ASP A 306 -10.57 -3.04 8.21
C ASP A 306 -10.70 -3.56 9.64
N PHE A 307 -10.50 -2.68 10.59
CA PHE A 307 -10.80 -2.87 11.99
C PHE A 307 -12.07 -2.11 12.35
N VAL A 308 -12.75 -2.59 13.39
CA VAL A 308 -13.91 -1.87 13.96
C VAL A 308 -13.41 -0.53 14.48
N ASP A 309 -14.07 0.56 14.06
CA ASP A 309 -13.72 1.90 14.51
C ASP A 309 -14.16 2.08 15.98
N ASN A 310 -13.21 1.89 16.88
CA ASN A 310 -13.34 2.04 18.31
C ASN A 310 -12.16 2.78 18.93
N GLU A 311 -12.21 3.05 20.22
CA GLU A 311 -11.17 3.78 20.92
C GLU A 311 -9.78 3.10 20.82
N ALA A 312 -9.71 1.79 20.97
CA ALA A 312 -8.45 1.05 20.90
C ALA A 312 -7.81 1.13 19.51
N TRP A 313 -8.60 1.00 18.44
CA TRP A 313 -8.14 1.17 17.08
C TRP A 313 -7.68 2.61 16.80
N ASN A 314 -8.41 3.60 17.30
CA ASN A 314 -8.05 4.99 17.16
C ASN A 314 -6.76 5.34 17.93
N GLU A 315 -6.55 4.75 19.11
CA GLU A 315 -5.28 4.89 19.86
C GLU A 315 -4.10 4.25 19.12
N LEU A 316 -4.29 3.07 18.51
CA LEU A 316 -3.25 2.47 17.68
C LEU A 316 -2.88 3.38 16.49
N LYS A 317 -3.87 3.93 15.79
CA LYS A 317 -3.64 4.90 14.70
C LYS A 317 -2.83 6.11 15.19
N LYS A 318 -3.16 6.66 16.36
CA LYS A 318 -2.43 7.78 16.96
C LYS A 318 -0.97 7.42 17.23
N ILE A 319 -0.70 6.26 17.85
CA ILE A 319 0.68 5.79 18.10
C ILE A 319 1.48 5.80 16.80
N VAL A 320 0.96 5.17 15.74
CA VAL A 320 1.64 5.06 14.46
C VAL A 320 1.94 6.43 13.87
N ILE A 321 0.95 7.31 13.85
CA ILE A 321 1.09 8.67 13.30
C ILE A 321 2.08 9.51 14.13
N GLU A 322 2.10 9.37 15.43
CA GLU A 322 3.08 10.02 16.30
C GLU A 322 4.51 9.57 15.95
N GLN A 323 4.73 8.26 15.74
CA GLN A 323 6.06 7.76 15.36
C GLN A 323 6.51 8.31 14.01
N ILE A 324 5.62 8.29 13.01
CA ILE A 324 5.89 8.85 11.68
C ILE A 324 6.22 10.34 11.80
N THR A 325 5.47 11.09 12.62
CA THR A 325 5.72 12.53 12.84
C THR A 325 7.12 12.77 13.46
N LYS A 326 7.59 11.89 14.34
CA LYS A 326 8.95 11.99 14.90
C LYS A 326 10.03 11.74 13.85
N ILE A 327 9.79 10.83 12.93
CA ILE A 327 10.67 10.59 11.79
C ILE A 327 10.69 11.82 10.86
N GLU A 328 9.53 12.41 10.57
CA GLU A 328 9.40 13.65 9.78
C GLU A 328 10.18 14.81 10.42
N GLU A 329 10.02 15.03 11.73
CA GLU A 329 10.77 16.05 12.49
C GLU A 329 12.30 15.83 12.39
N PHE A 330 12.75 14.59 12.50
CA PHE A 330 14.17 14.24 12.39
C PHE A 330 14.71 14.49 10.99
N ILE A 331 14.00 14.04 9.95
CA ILE A 331 14.41 14.24 8.55
C ILE A 331 14.50 15.74 8.24
N LYS A 332 13.52 16.54 8.69
CA LYS A 332 13.53 18.00 8.51
C LYS A 332 14.75 18.65 9.16
N LYS A 333 15.06 18.29 10.41
CA LYS A 333 16.24 18.80 11.12
C LYS A 333 17.54 18.39 10.45
N ARG A 334 17.63 17.13 9.99
CA ARG A 334 18.81 16.62 9.27
C ARG A 334 19.03 17.37 7.96
N LYS A 335 18.00 17.55 7.14
CA LYS A 335 18.09 18.35 5.90
C LYS A 335 18.51 19.79 6.16
N ALA A 336 17.99 20.41 7.23
CA ALA A 336 18.40 21.77 7.62
C ALA A 336 19.89 21.83 8.03
N SER A 337 20.38 20.84 8.78
CA SER A 337 21.80 20.79 9.17
C SER A 337 22.73 20.50 8.00
N GLU A 338 22.34 19.64 7.06
CA GLU A 338 23.07 19.36 5.84
C GLU A 338 23.20 20.62 4.95
N SER A 339 22.12 21.41 4.83
CA SER A 339 22.13 22.70 4.13
C SER A 339 23.06 23.72 4.78
N LEU A 340 23.12 23.76 6.13
CA LEU A 340 24.06 24.61 6.86
C LEU A 340 25.51 24.15 6.66
N ASN A 341 25.78 22.85 6.70
CA ASN A 341 27.09 22.28 6.44
C ASN A 341 27.60 22.58 5.03
N THR A 342 26.72 22.52 4.02
CA THR A 342 27.09 22.87 2.65
C THR A 342 27.52 24.34 2.55
N LYS A 343 26.84 25.26 3.24
CA LYS A 343 27.23 26.66 3.31
C LYS A 343 28.59 26.84 4.02
N SER A 344 28.83 26.13 5.13
CA SER A 344 30.11 26.22 5.85
C SER A 344 31.26 25.72 5.01
N THR A 345 31.09 24.66 4.25
CA THR A 345 32.13 24.09 3.35
C THR A 345 32.51 25.05 2.23
N PHE A 346 31.54 25.82 1.70
CA PHE A 346 31.86 26.91 0.71
C PHE A 346 32.64 28.04 1.37
N VAL A 347 32.36 28.39 2.61
CA VAL A 347 33.08 29.41 3.37
C VAL A 347 34.53 28.95 3.62
N GLU A 348 34.69 27.70 4.10
CA GLU A 348 36.02 27.10 4.30
C GLU A 348 36.85 27.05 3.00
N ALA A 349 36.23 26.62 1.88
CA ALA A 349 36.91 26.61 0.59
C ALA A 349 37.35 28.03 0.13
N LYS A 350 36.55 29.06 0.43
CA LYS A 350 36.89 30.45 0.17
C LYS A 350 38.08 30.93 1.02
N GLU A 351 38.13 30.52 2.29
CA GLU A 351 39.23 30.81 3.21
C GLU A 351 40.51 30.08 2.76
N ASP A 352 40.43 28.79 2.39
CA ASP A 352 41.57 28.05 1.84
C ASP A 352 42.14 28.71 0.58
N LEU A 353 41.27 29.13 -0.35
CA LEU A 353 41.69 29.88 -1.55
C LEU A 353 42.39 31.22 -1.20
N SER A 354 41.93 31.90 -0.15
CA SER A 354 42.54 33.15 0.31
C SER A 354 43.95 32.93 0.91
N LEU A 355 44.15 31.82 1.63
CA LEU A 355 45.44 31.40 2.16
C LEU A 355 46.41 31.01 1.06
N ILE A 356 45.95 30.24 0.08
CA ILE A 356 46.74 29.89 -1.12
C ILE A 356 47.25 31.15 -1.81
N ARG A 357 46.36 32.14 -2.01
CA ARG A 357 46.75 33.41 -2.63
C ARG A 357 47.81 34.15 -1.82
N LYS A 358 47.74 34.14 -0.48
CA LYS A 358 48.73 34.77 0.40
C LYS A 358 50.07 34.05 0.33
N GLU A 359 50.11 32.72 0.27
CA GLU A 359 51.33 31.95 0.18
C GLU A 359 51.98 32.10 -1.19
N LEU A 360 51.22 32.10 -2.28
CA LEU A 360 51.72 32.40 -3.61
C LEU A 360 52.37 33.80 -3.70
N ASN A 361 51.73 34.82 -3.11
CA ASN A 361 52.28 36.17 -3.08
C ASN A 361 53.58 36.26 -2.29
N LYS A 362 53.76 35.43 -1.22
CA LYS A 362 55.04 35.32 -0.53
C LYS A 362 56.09 34.61 -1.35
N ALA A 363 55.70 33.57 -2.10
CA ALA A 363 56.63 32.80 -2.94
C ALA A 363 57.26 33.62 -4.06
N VAL A 364 56.56 34.63 -4.58
CA VAL A 364 57.09 35.55 -5.59
C VAL A 364 58.35 36.31 -5.12
N GLY A 365 58.58 36.43 -3.81
CA GLY A 365 59.76 37.07 -3.23
C GLY A 365 60.93 36.12 -2.91
N PHE A 366 60.79 34.79 -3.13
CA PHE A 366 61.87 33.85 -2.82
C PHE A 366 62.88 33.73 -3.93
N THR A 367 64.16 33.91 -3.57
CA THR A 367 65.33 33.70 -4.45
C THR A 367 66.01 32.35 -4.25
N ASP A 368 65.58 31.59 -3.24
CA ASP A 368 66.09 30.27 -2.89
C ASP A 368 65.23 29.17 -3.54
N PRO A 369 65.79 28.31 -4.44
CA PRO A 369 65.05 27.29 -5.19
C PRO A 369 64.42 26.22 -4.30
N ASP A 370 65.02 25.84 -3.17
CA ASP A 370 64.51 24.80 -2.30
C ASP A 370 63.28 25.27 -1.50
N LYS A 371 63.30 26.50 -1.04
CA LYS A 371 62.13 27.13 -0.39
C LYS A 371 60.98 27.35 -1.35
N LEU A 372 61.29 27.67 -2.61
CA LEU A 372 60.27 27.81 -3.65
C LEU A 372 59.58 26.49 -3.92
N LYS A 373 60.34 25.39 -4.03
CA LYS A 373 59.83 24.04 -4.28
C LYS A 373 58.93 23.56 -3.12
N GLU A 374 59.34 23.73 -1.87
CA GLU A 374 58.55 23.38 -0.68
C GLU A 374 57.22 24.14 -0.62
N THR A 375 57.25 25.42 -0.98
CA THR A 375 56.04 26.24 -1.00
C THR A 375 55.09 25.84 -2.12
N ILE A 376 55.61 25.49 -3.31
CA ILE A 376 54.78 24.97 -4.40
C ILE A 376 54.11 23.68 -4.02
N GLU A 377 54.84 22.71 -3.42
CA GLU A 377 54.24 21.44 -2.97
C GLU A 377 53.13 21.64 -1.92
N LYS A 378 53.31 22.60 -1.00
CA LYS A 378 52.27 22.96 0.00
C LYS A 378 51.03 23.56 -0.68
N VAL A 379 51.26 24.50 -1.63
CA VAL A 379 50.17 25.12 -2.37
C VAL A 379 49.39 24.10 -3.22
N GLU A 380 50.09 23.20 -3.91
CA GLU A 380 49.44 22.12 -4.68
C GLU A 380 48.53 21.22 -3.79
N LYS A 381 49.00 20.83 -2.60
CA LYS A 381 48.19 20.07 -1.65
C LYS A 381 46.95 20.84 -1.16
N GLN A 382 47.11 22.14 -0.90
CA GLN A 382 45.99 22.99 -0.49
C GLN A 382 45.00 23.21 -1.64
N ILE A 383 45.46 23.39 -2.88
CA ILE A 383 44.58 23.47 -4.07
C ILE A 383 43.79 22.17 -4.23
N ALA A 384 44.45 21.02 -4.16
CA ALA A 384 43.76 19.73 -4.29
C ALA A 384 42.66 19.53 -3.21
N LYS A 385 42.96 19.93 -1.96
CA LYS A 385 41.99 19.90 -0.87
C LYS A 385 40.78 20.82 -1.10
N ALA A 386 41.07 22.08 -1.50
CA ALA A 386 40.03 23.06 -1.79
C ALA A 386 39.14 22.63 -2.97
N GLN A 387 39.74 22.07 -4.03
CA GLN A 387 39.00 21.54 -5.17
C GLN A 387 38.10 20.38 -4.80
N ALA A 388 38.56 19.42 -3.95
CA ALA A 388 37.76 18.31 -3.48
C ALA A 388 36.57 18.81 -2.66
N SER A 389 36.78 19.80 -1.80
CA SER A 389 35.72 20.41 -0.95
C SER A 389 34.68 21.14 -1.78
N VAL A 390 35.13 21.96 -2.77
CA VAL A 390 34.24 22.66 -3.71
C VAL A 390 33.41 21.69 -4.54
N ASN A 391 34.07 20.65 -5.11
CA ASN A 391 33.37 19.65 -5.93
C ASN A 391 32.31 18.89 -5.12
N LYS A 392 32.59 18.52 -3.87
CA LYS A 392 31.61 17.89 -2.97
C LYS A 392 30.43 18.82 -2.73
N SER A 393 30.69 20.07 -2.33
CA SER A 393 29.63 21.05 -2.05
C SER A 393 28.79 21.37 -3.28
N PHE A 394 29.43 21.40 -4.49
CA PHE A 394 28.72 21.62 -5.74
C PHE A 394 27.77 20.46 -6.08
N ASN A 395 28.19 19.22 -5.87
CA ASN A 395 27.36 18.05 -6.07
C ASN A 395 26.17 18.02 -5.08
N ASP A 396 26.44 18.31 -3.80
CA ASP A 396 25.40 18.39 -2.77
C ASP A 396 24.39 19.50 -3.08
N PHE A 397 24.88 20.67 -3.55
CA PHE A 397 24.01 21.77 -3.97
C PHE A 397 23.14 21.40 -5.18
N LYS A 398 23.72 20.74 -6.18
CA LYS A 398 23.00 20.29 -7.38
C LYS A 398 21.91 19.26 -7.05
N GLU A 399 22.15 18.37 -6.10
CA GLU A 399 21.13 17.44 -5.61
C GLU A 399 19.99 18.18 -4.89
N LEU A 400 20.32 19.12 -4.01
CA LEU A 400 19.33 19.97 -3.31
C LEU A 400 18.49 20.81 -4.29
N GLU A 401 19.10 21.36 -5.31
CA GLU A 401 18.41 22.13 -6.36
C GLU A 401 17.46 21.24 -7.17
N LYS A 402 17.90 20.02 -7.50
CA LYS A 402 17.06 19.03 -8.19
C LYS A 402 15.85 18.62 -7.34
N GLU A 403 16.07 18.34 -6.06
CA GLU A 403 14.99 18.04 -5.12
C GLU A 403 13.99 19.21 -5.01
N LYS A 404 14.52 20.43 -4.88
CA LYS A 404 13.70 21.65 -4.81
C LYS A 404 12.86 21.85 -6.06
N LYS A 405 13.48 21.69 -7.26
CA LYS A 405 12.78 21.81 -8.54
C LYS A 405 11.70 20.74 -8.73
N GLN A 406 11.96 19.51 -8.30
CA GLN A 406 10.94 18.47 -8.28
C GLN A 406 9.78 18.82 -7.33
N GLN A 407 10.07 19.38 -6.16
CA GLN A 407 9.09 19.86 -5.22
C GLN A 407 8.24 21.00 -5.82
N GLU A 408 8.86 21.99 -6.44
CA GLU A 408 8.19 23.11 -7.09
C GLU A 408 7.26 22.62 -8.22
N ASN A 409 7.74 21.71 -9.07
CA ASN A 409 6.94 21.13 -10.14
C ASN A 409 5.70 20.37 -9.61
N LEU A 410 5.87 19.55 -8.56
CA LEU A 410 4.76 18.88 -7.90
C LEU A 410 3.78 19.88 -7.25
N PHE A 411 4.28 20.97 -6.67
CA PHE A 411 3.44 22.02 -6.11
C PHE A 411 2.58 22.70 -7.19
N PHE A 412 3.19 23.09 -8.31
CA PHE A 412 2.45 23.68 -9.42
C PHE A 412 1.41 22.70 -9.98
N SER A 413 1.76 21.43 -10.10
CA SER A 413 0.83 20.37 -10.52
C SER A 413 -0.37 20.25 -9.57
N LEU A 414 -0.12 20.27 -8.26
CA LEU A 414 -1.18 20.17 -7.24
C LEU A 414 -2.06 21.41 -7.15
N VAL A 415 -1.45 22.62 -7.18
CA VAL A 415 -2.21 23.88 -7.18
C VAL A 415 -3.09 23.93 -8.44
N SER A 416 -2.56 23.52 -9.57
CA SER A 416 -3.33 23.40 -10.81
C SER A 416 -4.49 22.42 -10.64
N LEU A 417 -4.24 21.22 -10.13
CA LEU A 417 -5.26 20.18 -9.89
C LEU A 417 -6.34 20.64 -8.92
N GLN A 418 -5.97 21.37 -7.87
CA GLN A 418 -6.91 21.93 -6.89
C GLN A 418 -7.76 23.04 -7.52
N THR A 419 -7.15 23.89 -8.34
CA THR A 419 -7.85 24.96 -9.07
C THR A 419 -8.83 24.36 -10.09
N TYR A 420 -8.37 23.33 -10.85
CA TYR A 420 -9.23 22.62 -11.81
C TYR A 420 -10.36 21.86 -11.13
N ALA A 421 -10.12 21.19 -10.00
CA ALA A 421 -11.16 20.51 -9.24
C ALA A 421 -12.21 21.49 -8.68
N GLY A 422 -11.77 22.67 -8.23
CA GLY A 422 -12.66 23.76 -7.80
C GLY A 422 -13.53 24.28 -8.96
N MET A 423 -12.91 24.53 -10.11
CA MET A 423 -13.59 25.01 -11.31
C MET A 423 -14.57 23.95 -11.85
N LEU A 424 -14.17 22.68 -11.90
CA LEU A 424 -15.05 21.59 -12.28
C LEU A 424 -16.25 21.45 -11.35
N SER A 425 -16.02 21.49 -10.04
CA SER A 425 -17.11 21.42 -9.06
C SER A 425 -18.11 22.57 -9.25
N HIS A 426 -17.62 23.76 -9.57
CA HIS A 426 -18.47 24.92 -9.84
C HIS A 426 -19.27 24.74 -11.14
N ILE A 427 -18.60 24.35 -12.24
CA ILE A 427 -19.24 24.11 -13.54
C ILE A 427 -20.29 23.00 -13.40
N THR A 428 -19.90 21.85 -12.84
CA THR A 428 -20.80 20.71 -12.66
C THR A 428 -22.03 21.08 -11.85
N ARG A 429 -21.86 21.80 -10.71
CA ARG A 429 -22.98 22.23 -9.87
C ARG A 429 -23.92 23.21 -10.60
N THR A 430 -23.34 24.12 -11.37
CA THR A 430 -24.11 25.12 -12.12
C THR A 430 -24.88 24.46 -13.25
N SER A 431 -24.21 23.64 -14.06
CA SER A 431 -24.84 22.92 -15.20
C SER A 431 -25.89 21.91 -14.74
N LEU A 432 -25.62 21.11 -13.73
CA LEU A 432 -26.63 20.21 -13.15
C LEU A 432 -27.84 20.99 -12.58
N GLY A 433 -27.61 22.15 -11.98
CA GLY A 433 -28.70 23.01 -11.48
C GLY A 433 -29.60 23.54 -12.62
N ARG A 434 -29.02 23.87 -13.78
CA ARG A 434 -29.76 24.30 -14.97
C ARG A 434 -30.51 23.13 -15.61
N ILE A 435 -29.82 22.01 -15.83
CA ILE A 435 -30.44 20.79 -16.37
C ILE A 435 -31.64 20.37 -15.51
N LYS A 436 -31.50 20.36 -14.20
CA LYS A 436 -32.57 19.99 -13.29
C LYS A 436 -33.78 20.92 -13.42
N ARG A 437 -33.55 22.24 -13.40
CA ARG A 437 -34.67 23.22 -13.58
C ARG A 437 -35.39 23.07 -14.92
N SER A 438 -34.61 22.91 -16.00
CA SER A 438 -35.19 22.74 -17.33
C SER A 438 -35.96 21.42 -17.44
N ALA A 439 -35.46 20.34 -16.88
CA ALA A 439 -36.15 19.05 -16.81
C ALA A 439 -37.41 19.11 -15.91
N GLU A 440 -37.38 19.80 -14.79
CA GLU A 440 -38.54 20.00 -13.90
C GLU A 440 -39.65 20.82 -14.58
N PHE A 441 -39.28 21.84 -15.38
CA PHE A 441 -40.24 22.60 -16.15
C PHE A 441 -40.92 21.71 -17.18
N ILE A 442 -40.16 20.95 -17.98
CA ILE A 442 -40.69 20.03 -18.98
C ILE A 442 -41.63 19.02 -18.29
N HIS A 443 -41.21 18.39 -17.22
CA HIS A 443 -42.00 17.38 -16.51
C HIS A 443 -43.31 17.94 -15.95
N LYS A 444 -43.31 19.16 -15.44
CA LYS A 444 -44.46 19.76 -14.75
C LYS A 444 -45.54 20.26 -15.76
N TRP A 445 -45.09 20.74 -16.94
CA TRP A 445 -45.96 21.46 -17.85
C TRP A 445 -46.21 20.73 -19.18
N LEU A 446 -45.61 19.58 -19.42
CA LEU A 446 -45.88 18.76 -20.58
C LEU A 446 -47.18 17.95 -20.34
N PRO A 447 -48.15 17.85 -21.31
CA PRO A 447 -48.11 18.26 -22.73
C PRO A 447 -48.96 19.50 -23.05
N GLU A 448 -48.80 20.65 -22.44
CA GLU A 448 -49.59 21.83 -22.80
C GLU A 448 -49.09 22.53 -24.06
N PRO A 449 -49.93 22.59 -25.16
CA PRO A 449 -49.53 23.15 -26.44
C PRO A 449 -49.06 24.60 -26.42
N LYS A 450 -49.56 25.41 -25.46
CA LYS A 450 -49.17 26.81 -25.27
C LYS A 450 -47.69 26.98 -24.90
N TYR A 451 -47.02 25.93 -24.41
CA TYR A 451 -45.60 25.96 -24.00
C TYR A 451 -44.67 25.28 -25.01
N ASN A 452 -45.10 24.91 -26.22
CA ASN A 452 -44.29 24.20 -27.21
C ASN A 452 -42.93 24.88 -27.49
N GLN A 453 -42.88 26.20 -27.53
CA GLN A 453 -41.63 26.93 -27.75
C GLN A 453 -40.72 26.81 -26.50
N ALA A 454 -41.28 26.97 -25.32
CA ALA A 454 -40.52 26.84 -24.06
C ALA A 454 -39.94 25.42 -23.92
N TYR A 455 -40.67 24.35 -24.31
CA TYR A 455 -40.14 22.99 -24.31
C TYR A 455 -38.92 22.82 -25.20
N LYS A 456 -38.93 23.41 -26.40
CA LYS A 456 -37.81 23.41 -27.33
C LYS A 456 -36.61 24.15 -26.73
N ASP A 457 -36.85 25.31 -26.13
CA ASP A 457 -35.80 26.14 -25.54
C ASP A 457 -35.16 25.43 -24.36
N PHE A 458 -35.93 24.83 -23.44
CA PHE A 458 -35.41 24.06 -22.32
C PHE A 458 -34.70 22.76 -22.72
N SER A 459 -35.22 22.07 -23.75
CA SER A 459 -34.51 20.90 -24.31
C SER A 459 -33.17 21.29 -24.90
N LYS A 460 -33.08 22.42 -25.59
CA LYS A 460 -31.83 22.94 -26.15
C LYS A 460 -30.87 23.37 -25.07
N GLU A 461 -31.37 23.99 -23.99
CA GLU A 461 -30.57 24.34 -22.83
C GLU A 461 -29.96 23.10 -22.15
N ILE A 462 -30.76 22.05 -21.91
CA ILE A 462 -30.26 20.77 -21.36
C ILE A 462 -29.15 20.20 -22.24
N PHE A 463 -29.35 20.18 -23.56
CA PHE A 463 -28.36 19.66 -24.50
C PHE A 463 -27.06 20.47 -24.48
N ASN A 464 -27.14 21.79 -24.45
CA ASN A 464 -25.97 22.66 -24.39
C ASN A 464 -25.20 22.48 -23.08
N GLU A 465 -25.88 22.39 -21.93
CA GLU A 465 -25.26 22.18 -20.63
C GLU A 465 -24.57 20.79 -20.53
N MET A 466 -25.16 19.77 -21.14
CA MET A 466 -24.53 18.45 -21.24
C MET A 466 -23.26 18.49 -22.07
N ASN A 467 -23.26 19.19 -23.22
CA ASN A 467 -22.06 19.34 -24.05
C ASN A 467 -20.95 20.11 -23.31
N GLN A 468 -21.29 21.11 -22.49
CA GLN A 468 -20.30 21.82 -21.65
C GLN A 468 -19.70 20.91 -20.59
N LEU A 469 -20.51 20.05 -19.96
CA LEU A 469 -20.02 19.07 -18.99
C LEU A 469 -19.10 18.05 -19.66
N ASP A 470 -19.46 17.50 -20.81
CA ASP A 470 -18.62 16.58 -21.57
C ASP A 470 -17.27 17.22 -21.93
N SER A 471 -17.29 18.46 -22.44
CA SER A 471 -16.07 19.19 -22.77
C SER A 471 -15.16 19.42 -21.54
N ALA A 472 -15.76 19.70 -20.38
CA ALA A 472 -15.01 19.87 -19.13
C ALA A 472 -14.40 18.55 -18.64
N VAL A 473 -15.12 17.44 -18.78
CA VAL A 473 -14.62 16.09 -18.44
C VAL A 473 -13.51 15.68 -19.40
N ASP A 474 -13.68 15.88 -20.71
CA ASP A 474 -12.67 15.57 -21.73
C ASP A 474 -11.38 16.36 -21.51
N PHE A 475 -11.49 17.65 -21.14
CA PHE A 475 -10.37 18.49 -20.78
C PHE A 475 -9.59 17.89 -19.61
N LEU A 476 -10.29 17.47 -18.55
CA LEU A 476 -9.66 16.87 -17.37
C LEU A 476 -9.04 15.50 -17.67
N LEU A 477 -9.69 14.67 -18.49
CA LEU A 477 -9.15 13.38 -18.90
C LEU A 477 -7.90 13.53 -19.77
N LYS A 478 -7.86 14.54 -20.64
CA LYS A 478 -6.64 14.89 -21.39
C LYS A 478 -5.51 15.27 -20.45
N TYR A 479 -5.80 16.14 -19.48
CA TYR A 479 -4.79 16.60 -18.51
C TYR A 479 -4.30 15.48 -17.57
N ALA A 480 -5.15 14.52 -17.27
CA ALA A 480 -4.79 13.35 -16.46
C ALA A 480 -4.00 12.28 -17.23
N LYS A 481 -4.02 12.32 -18.57
CA LYS A 481 -3.33 11.35 -19.44
C LYS A 481 -1.97 11.81 -19.95
N ASP A 482 -1.70 13.11 -20.00
CA ASP A 482 -0.43 13.63 -20.49
C ASP A 482 0.64 13.49 -19.39
N ASP A 483 1.48 12.48 -19.56
CA ASP A 483 2.79 12.39 -18.91
C ASP A 483 3.64 13.57 -19.41
N GLU A 484 3.74 14.60 -18.57
CA GLU A 484 4.80 15.58 -18.41
C GLU A 484 5.70 15.89 -19.62
N TYR A 485 5.24 16.75 -20.49
CA TYR A 485 6.14 17.68 -21.18
C TYR A 485 5.71 19.10 -20.83
N PHE A 486 6.47 19.74 -19.91
CA PHE A 486 6.37 21.18 -19.71
C PHE A 486 7.07 21.86 -20.88
N GLU A 487 6.32 22.46 -21.79
CA GLU A 487 6.86 23.37 -22.79
C GLU A 487 6.94 24.79 -22.20
N GLU A 488 8.03 25.51 -22.51
CA GLU A 488 8.12 26.95 -22.22
C GLU A 488 7.06 27.66 -23.05
N ILE A 489 5.98 28.12 -22.41
CA ILE A 489 4.92 28.88 -23.07
C ILE A 489 5.11 30.37 -22.80
N ASN A 490 4.91 31.19 -23.84
CA ASN A 490 4.87 32.64 -23.68
C ASN A 490 3.48 33.01 -23.09
N VAL A 491 3.44 33.27 -21.79
CA VAL A 491 2.22 33.56 -21.02
C VAL A 491 1.38 34.67 -21.66
N LYS A 492 2.02 35.70 -22.23
CA LYS A 492 1.31 36.82 -22.89
C LYS A 492 0.54 36.31 -24.13
N ASN A 493 1.19 35.56 -25.00
CA ASN A 493 0.54 35.02 -26.21
C ASN A 493 -0.56 34.03 -25.87
N THR A 494 -0.40 33.25 -24.83
CA THR A 494 -1.42 32.28 -24.36
C THR A 494 -2.64 33.01 -23.79
N ILE A 495 -2.44 34.07 -23.02
CA ILE A 495 -3.53 34.88 -22.49
C ILE A 495 -4.28 35.59 -23.63
N GLU A 496 -3.56 36.21 -24.59
CA GLU A 496 -4.18 36.84 -25.76
C GLU A 496 -4.96 35.85 -26.61
N TYR A 497 -4.45 34.62 -26.80
CA TYR A 497 -5.15 33.56 -27.52
C TYR A 497 -6.45 33.15 -26.80
N ILE A 498 -6.41 32.96 -25.48
CA ILE A 498 -7.57 32.60 -24.68
C ILE A 498 -8.64 33.72 -24.71
N PHE A 499 -8.21 34.98 -24.56
CA PHE A 499 -9.14 36.13 -24.62
C PHE A 499 -9.81 36.25 -25.99
N ASN A 500 -9.10 36.03 -27.07
CA ASN A 500 -9.66 36.10 -28.44
C ASN A 500 -10.58 34.91 -28.82
N GLN A 501 -10.58 33.82 -28.01
CA GLN A 501 -11.52 32.71 -28.24
C GLN A 501 -12.79 32.79 -27.37
N ILE A 502 -12.74 33.57 -26.28
CA ILE A 502 -13.87 33.63 -25.33
C ILE A 502 -14.76 34.87 -25.58
N TYR A 503 -14.24 35.90 -26.25
CA TYR A 503 -14.93 37.09 -26.65
C TYR A 503 -14.98 37.23 -28.20
#